data_61997449f9172a41307d0815c2439b5c
#
_entry.id   61997449f9172a41307d0815c2439b5c
#
_cell.length_a   1.000
_cell.length_b   1.000
_cell.length_c   1.000
_cell.angle_alpha   90.00
_cell.angle_beta   90.00
_cell.angle_gamma   90.00
#
_symmetry.space_group_name_H-M   'P 1'
#
loop_
_entity.id
_entity.type
_entity.pdbx_description
1 polymer ?
#
loop_
_entity_poly.entity_id
_entity_poly.type
_entity_poly.pdbx_seq_one_letter_code
_entity_poly.pdbx_strand_id
1 'polypeptide(L)'
;FYSKLDKFHRPRQIFKHVLGTSVNDDMLIFSEKDETFTCGISLTSDEKFFIISTSDHITTEDYFFPSDTKDIKPILFKERKKDVRYSIDSWKGYFYVHTNENARDYKILRCKTDSINSLEVFIPSKKETVVGSLDFLDDYMIRGEKADAIPKLLIRNIKTNEEEEIKISSEPI
;
A
#
# COMPACT_ATOMS: atom_id res chain seq x y z
N PHE A 1 -3.24 13.25 -10.96
CA PHE A 1 -3.55 13.64 -9.56
C PHE A 1 -2.32 14.30 -8.93
N TYR A 2 -2.54 15.12 -7.91
CA TYR A 2 -1.47 15.76 -7.14
C TYR A 2 -1.91 16.06 -5.71
N SER A 3 -0.94 16.16 -4.80
CA SER A 3 -1.17 16.59 -3.42
C SER A 3 -0.99 18.10 -3.30
N LYS A 4 -1.93 18.79 -2.67
CA LYS A 4 -1.83 20.20 -2.35
C LYS A 4 -1.38 20.39 -0.91
N LEU A 5 -0.39 21.29 -0.73
CA LEU A 5 0.16 21.61 0.58
C LEU A 5 -0.72 22.62 1.33
N ASP A 6 -0.78 22.49 2.64
CA ASP A 6 -1.38 23.49 3.53
C ASP A 6 -0.41 24.66 3.79
N LYS A 7 -0.81 25.61 4.62
CA LYS A 7 0.02 26.78 5.02
C LYS A 7 1.30 26.42 5.78
N PHE A 8 1.42 25.16 6.22
CA PHE A 8 2.60 24.62 6.89
C PHE A 8 3.44 23.71 5.99
N HIS A 9 3.20 23.75 4.68
CA HIS A 9 3.85 22.91 3.67
C HIS A 9 3.63 21.39 3.85
N ARG A 10 2.49 20.98 4.43
CA ARG A 10 2.13 19.58 4.59
C ARG A 10 1.09 19.17 3.56
N PRO A 11 1.25 18.01 2.87
CA PRO A 11 0.27 17.51 1.90
C PRO A 11 -1.00 17.05 2.64
N ARG A 12 -2.11 17.75 2.42
CA ARG A 12 -3.37 17.51 3.13
C ARG A 12 -4.57 17.30 2.21
N GLN A 13 -4.41 17.57 0.94
CA GLN A 13 -5.49 17.46 -0.04
C GLN A 13 -4.99 16.78 -1.31
N ILE A 14 -5.86 15.98 -1.91
CA ILE A 14 -5.64 15.36 -3.22
C ILE A 14 -6.56 16.00 -4.23
N PHE A 15 -6.00 16.48 -5.33
CA PHE A 15 -6.71 17.06 -6.44
C PHE A 15 -6.52 16.25 -7.73
N LYS A 16 -7.51 16.32 -8.60
CA LYS A 16 -7.42 15.88 -9.99
C LYS A 16 -7.34 17.08 -10.91
N HIS A 17 -6.30 17.13 -11.72
CA HIS A 17 -6.14 18.08 -12.83
C HIS A 17 -6.44 17.39 -14.16
N VAL A 18 -7.07 18.10 -15.08
CA VAL A 18 -7.24 17.67 -16.47
C VAL A 18 -6.30 18.49 -17.34
N LEU A 19 -5.39 17.84 -18.05
CA LEU A 19 -4.40 18.52 -18.89
C LEU A 19 -5.11 19.41 -19.92
N GLY A 20 -4.64 20.67 -20.03
CA GLY A 20 -5.22 21.67 -20.92
C GLY A 20 -6.33 22.52 -20.30
N THR A 21 -6.74 22.27 -19.06
CA THR A 21 -7.69 23.14 -18.33
C THR A 21 -6.97 24.07 -17.35
N SER A 22 -7.71 25.04 -16.80
CA SER A 22 -7.20 25.89 -15.73
C SER A 22 -7.07 25.12 -14.42
N VAL A 23 -6.04 25.40 -13.63
CA VAL A 23 -5.87 24.87 -12.26
C VAL A 23 -7.02 25.29 -11.31
N ASN A 24 -7.76 26.33 -11.65
CA ASN A 24 -8.94 26.74 -10.89
C ASN A 24 -10.12 25.81 -11.07
N ASP A 25 -10.10 24.98 -12.11
CA ASP A 25 -11.12 23.98 -12.44
C ASP A 25 -10.81 22.60 -11.84
N ASP A 26 -9.74 22.51 -11.06
CA ASP A 26 -9.28 21.25 -10.47
C ASP A 26 -10.26 20.73 -9.42
N MET A 27 -10.53 19.43 -9.52
CA MET A 27 -11.46 18.76 -8.63
C MET A 27 -10.77 18.30 -7.35
N LEU A 28 -11.29 18.73 -6.19
CA LEU A 28 -10.89 18.16 -4.90
C LEU A 28 -11.44 16.74 -4.78
N ILE A 29 -10.55 15.76 -4.59
CA ILE A 29 -10.89 14.35 -4.44
C ILE A 29 -10.93 13.94 -2.97
N PHE A 30 -9.97 14.42 -2.18
CA PHE A 30 -9.84 14.05 -0.77
C PHE A 30 -9.25 15.20 0.05
N SER A 31 -9.67 15.30 1.30
CA SER A 31 -9.09 16.25 2.26
C SER A 31 -8.97 15.60 3.62
N GLU A 32 -7.76 15.47 4.12
CA GLU A 32 -7.46 15.01 5.48
C GLU A 32 -7.82 16.12 6.49
N LYS A 33 -8.66 15.78 7.46
CA LYS A 33 -9.16 16.74 8.45
C LYS A 33 -8.28 16.81 9.70
N ASP A 34 -7.63 15.70 10.04
CA ASP A 34 -6.75 15.64 11.21
C ASP A 34 -5.42 16.34 10.89
N GLU A 35 -5.07 17.36 11.64
CA GLU A 35 -3.85 18.14 11.40
C GLU A 35 -2.56 17.39 11.66
N THR A 36 -2.59 16.26 12.33
CA THR A 36 -1.43 15.41 12.59
C THR A 36 -1.11 14.47 11.42
N PHE A 37 -2.06 14.28 10.50
CA PHE A 37 -1.92 13.39 9.35
C PHE A 37 -1.58 14.15 8.07
N THR A 38 -0.82 13.51 7.20
CA THR A 38 -0.57 13.94 5.82
C THR A 38 -1.18 12.92 4.86
N CYS A 39 -1.45 13.30 3.61
CA CYS A 39 -1.98 12.39 2.61
C CYS A 39 -1.17 12.40 1.30
N GLY A 40 -1.14 11.24 0.65
CA GLY A 40 -0.55 11.03 -0.66
C GLY A 40 -1.46 10.19 -1.54
N ILE A 41 -1.15 10.12 -2.83
CA ILE A 41 -1.85 9.27 -3.78
C ILE A 41 -0.85 8.48 -4.61
N SER A 42 -1.12 7.21 -4.83
CA SER A 42 -0.34 6.30 -5.67
C SER A 42 -1.25 5.40 -6.50
N LEU A 43 -0.69 4.77 -7.51
CA LEU A 43 -1.35 3.74 -8.31
C LEU A 43 -0.91 2.37 -7.78
N THR A 44 -1.81 1.37 -7.79
CA THR A 44 -1.45 0.00 -7.45
C THR A 44 -0.56 -0.64 -8.52
N SER A 45 0.16 -1.72 -8.15
CA SER A 45 1.08 -2.43 -9.04
C SER A 45 0.42 -2.96 -10.33
N ASP A 46 -0.87 -3.32 -10.29
CA ASP A 46 -1.64 -3.72 -11.48
C ASP A 46 -2.39 -2.55 -12.15
N GLU A 47 -2.16 -1.32 -11.69
CA GLU A 47 -2.75 -0.08 -12.21
C GLU A 47 -4.29 -0.01 -12.15
N LYS A 48 -4.94 -0.92 -11.40
CA LYS A 48 -6.41 -0.98 -11.35
C LYS A 48 -7.04 -0.02 -10.36
N PHE A 49 -6.28 0.40 -9.36
CA PHE A 49 -6.79 1.28 -8.31
C PHE A 49 -5.81 2.40 -8.00
N PHE A 50 -6.36 3.56 -7.68
CA PHE A 50 -5.64 4.60 -6.95
C PHE A 50 -5.81 4.37 -5.46
N ILE A 51 -4.73 4.55 -4.70
CA ILE A 51 -4.71 4.49 -3.25
C ILE A 51 -4.40 5.88 -2.72
N ILE A 52 -5.27 6.39 -1.84
CA ILE A 52 -4.99 7.59 -1.06
C ILE A 52 -4.59 7.10 0.32
N SER A 53 -3.32 7.30 0.67
CA SER A 53 -2.80 6.95 1.99
C SER A 53 -2.75 8.18 2.87
N THR A 54 -3.31 8.09 4.07
CA THR A 54 -3.16 9.10 5.10
C THR A 54 -2.35 8.53 6.25
N SER A 55 -1.42 9.31 6.79
CA SER A 55 -0.55 8.81 7.85
C SER A 55 0.01 9.92 8.74
N ASP A 56 0.24 9.56 9.99
CA ASP A 56 1.23 10.17 10.86
C ASP A 56 2.49 9.29 10.90
N HIS A 57 3.33 9.39 11.95
CA HIS A 57 4.56 8.60 12.06
C HIS A 57 4.33 7.11 12.35
N ILE A 58 3.20 6.73 12.94
CA ILE A 58 2.95 5.39 13.51
C ILE A 58 1.59 4.79 13.16
N THR A 59 0.71 5.57 12.53
CA THR A 59 -0.66 5.17 12.18
C THR A 59 -0.94 5.47 10.71
N THR A 60 -1.63 4.57 10.01
CA THR A 60 -2.04 4.78 8.62
C THR A 60 -3.54 4.49 8.42
N GLU A 61 -4.11 5.12 7.39
CA GLU A 61 -5.45 4.85 6.89
C GLU A 61 -5.46 5.03 5.38
N ASP A 62 -5.94 4.02 4.66
CA ASP A 62 -5.95 4.03 3.21
C ASP A 62 -7.37 4.03 2.67
N TYR A 63 -7.56 4.81 1.61
CA TYR A 63 -8.75 4.83 0.76
C TYR A 63 -8.37 4.39 -0.64
N PHE A 64 -9.30 3.83 -1.38
CA PHE A 64 -9.08 3.42 -2.75
C PHE A 64 -10.24 3.76 -3.67
N PHE A 65 -9.98 3.82 -4.96
CA PHE A 65 -11.01 3.90 -6.00
C PHE A 65 -10.47 3.32 -7.32
N PRO A 66 -11.34 2.76 -8.21
CA PRO A 66 -10.91 2.23 -9.49
C PRO A 66 -10.25 3.29 -10.38
N SER A 67 -9.18 2.93 -11.07
CA SER A 67 -8.40 3.87 -11.90
C SER A 67 -9.14 4.33 -13.15
N ASP A 68 -10.09 3.54 -13.65
CA ASP A 68 -10.90 3.80 -14.86
C ASP A 68 -12.24 4.52 -14.56
N THR A 69 -12.52 4.83 -13.28
CA THR A 69 -13.78 5.47 -12.91
C THR A 69 -13.83 6.95 -13.32
N LYS A 70 -15.00 7.38 -13.80
CA LYS A 70 -15.30 8.80 -14.04
C LYS A 70 -15.86 9.49 -12.79
N ASP A 71 -16.61 8.76 -11.95
CA ASP A 71 -17.20 9.22 -10.69
C ASP A 71 -16.28 8.79 -9.54
N ILE A 72 -15.34 9.65 -9.19
CA ILE A 72 -14.32 9.36 -8.18
C ILE A 72 -14.91 9.52 -6.80
N LYS A 73 -15.02 8.40 -6.09
CA LYS A 73 -15.47 8.32 -4.70
C LYS A 73 -14.50 7.44 -3.93
N PRO A 74 -13.56 8.01 -3.18
CA PRO A 74 -12.66 7.24 -2.35
C PRO A 74 -13.42 6.39 -1.34
N ILE A 75 -13.15 5.09 -1.35
CA ILE A 75 -13.74 4.09 -0.46
C ILE A 75 -12.72 3.82 0.65
N LEU A 76 -13.13 3.97 1.90
CA LEU A 76 -12.27 3.61 3.04
C LEU A 76 -11.98 2.11 3.01
N PHE A 77 -10.68 1.75 3.03
CA PHE A 77 -10.28 0.35 3.08
C PHE A 77 -10.44 -0.21 4.51
N LYS A 78 -9.87 0.49 5.48
CA LYS A 78 -9.96 0.14 6.90
C LYS A 78 -9.74 1.39 7.75
N GLU A 79 -10.56 1.57 8.78
CA GLU A 79 -10.40 2.67 9.74
C GLU A 79 -9.03 2.64 10.43
N ARG A 80 -8.46 3.84 10.64
CA ARG A 80 -7.22 4.00 11.38
C ARG A 80 -7.36 3.52 12.82
N LYS A 81 -6.33 2.85 13.29
CA LYS A 81 -6.19 2.44 14.68
C LYS A 81 -4.83 2.92 15.18
N LYS A 82 -4.81 3.59 16.30
CA LYS A 82 -3.57 4.11 16.90
C LYS A 82 -2.49 3.04 16.94
N ASP A 83 -1.26 3.41 16.54
CA ASP A 83 -0.07 2.55 16.49
C ASP A 83 -0.16 1.38 15.48
N VAL A 84 -1.18 1.37 14.63
CA VAL A 84 -1.30 0.40 13.54
C VAL A 84 -0.93 1.06 12.21
N ARG A 85 0.07 0.50 11.57
CA ARG A 85 0.47 0.84 10.22
C ARG A 85 0.03 -0.26 9.26
N TYR A 86 -0.50 0.14 8.13
CA TYR A 86 -0.73 -0.76 7.02
C TYR A 86 -0.56 -0.02 5.69
N SER A 87 -0.28 -0.77 4.65
CA SER A 87 -0.34 -0.32 3.26
C SER A 87 -1.01 -1.39 2.43
N ILE A 88 -1.69 -0.96 1.38
CA ILE A 88 -2.37 -1.86 0.45
C ILE A 88 -1.77 -1.74 -0.94
N ASP A 89 -1.72 -2.87 -1.64
CA ASP A 89 -1.45 -2.94 -3.07
C ASP A 89 -2.39 -3.94 -3.73
N SER A 90 -2.59 -3.84 -5.03
CA SER A 90 -3.48 -4.72 -5.78
C SER A 90 -2.72 -5.49 -6.85
N TRP A 91 -2.99 -6.80 -6.92
CA TRP A 91 -2.46 -7.67 -7.96
C TRP A 91 -3.38 -8.85 -8.26
N LYS A 92 -3.69 -9.06 -9.53
CA LYS A 92 -4.49 -10.20 -10.03
C LYS A 92 -5.81 -10.43 -9.28
N GLY A 93 -6.53 -9.35 -8.97
CA GLY A 93 -7.86 -9.41 -8.34
C GLY A 93 -7.85 -9.55 -6.81
N TYR A 94 -6.69 -9.39 -6.18
CA TYR A 94 -6.55 -9.35 -4.73
C TYR A 94 -5.93 -8.03 -4.28
N PHE A 95 -6.40 -7.54 -3.14
CA PHE A 95 -5.62 -6.60 -2.33
C PHE A 95 -4.69 -7.38 -1.40
N TYR A 96 -3.46 -6.95 -1.30
CA TYR A 96 -2.45 -7.41 -0.35
C TYR A 96 -2.22 -6.32 0.67
N VAL A 97 -2.29 -6.66 1.95
CA VAL A 97 -2.22 -5.72 3.06
C VAL A 97 -1.00 -6.05 3.91
N HIS A 98 0.02 -5.22 3.83
CA HIS A 98 1.19 -5.30 4.71
C HIS A 98 0.89 -4.53 5.98
N THR A 99 0.92 -5.18 7.16
CA THR A 99 0.48 -4.54 8.41
C THR A 99 1.21 -5.07 9.63
N ASN A 100 1.36 -4.19 10.64
CA ASN A 100 1.82 -4.55 11.98
C ASN A 100 0.67 -4.86 12.96
N GLU A 101 -0.59 -4.86 12.51
CA GLU A 101 -1.73 -5.16 13.38
C GLU A 101 -1.65 -6.57 13.96
N ASN A 102 -1.53 -6.69 15.29
CA ASN A 102 -1.26 -7.95 15.99
C ASN A 102 -0.05 -8.72 15.43
N ALA A 103 0.97 -8.01 14.95
CA ALA A 103 2.16 -8.58 14.34
C ALA A 103 3.31 -7.56 14.39
N ARG A 104 4.07 -7.53 15.50
CA ARG A 104 5.14 -6.55 15.72
C ARG A 104 6.09 -6.43 14.52
N ASP A 105 6.44 -7.56 13.91
CA ASP A 105 7.39 -7.67 12.80
C ASP A 105 6.67 -7.78 11.45
N TYR A 106 5.44 -7.30 11.39
CA TYR A 106 4.55 -7.29 10.23
C TYR A 106 4.09 -8.68 9.78
N LYS A 107 3.06 -8.67 8.97
CA LYS A 107 2.47 -9.80 8.24
C LYS A 107 1.82 -9.28 6.96
N ILE A 108 1.45 -10.20 6.07
CA ILE A 108 0.67 -9.87 4.88
C ILE A 108 -0.68 -10.58 4.98
N LEU A 109 -1.72 -9.79 4.89
CA LEU A 109 -3.08 -10.27 4.68
C LEU A 109 -3.43 -10.11 3.21
N ARG A 110 -4.46 -10.80 2.74
CA ARG A 110 -5.07 -10.54 1.44
C ARG A 110 -6.58 -10.70 1.50
N CYS A 111 -7.26 -10.07 0.55
CA CYS A 111 -8.68 -10.28 0.27
C CYS A 111 -8.93 -10.09 -1.22
N LYS A 112 -10.06 -10.58 -1.73
CA LYS A 112 -10.49 -10.23 -3.09
C LYS A 112 -10.84 -8.75 -3.17
N THR A 113 -10.60 -8.11 -4.32
CA THR A 113 -10.87 -6.68 -4.51
C THR A 113 -12.34 -6.30 -4.41
N ASP A 114 -13.24 -7.25 -4.58
CA ASP A 114 -14.70 -7.11 -4.41
C ASP A 114 -15.20 -7.48 -3.01
N SER A 115 -14.32 -7.91 -2.09
CA SER A 115 -14.67 -8.41 -0.76
C SER A 115 -13.65 -7.98 0.32
N ILE A 116 -13.45 -6.67 0.47
CA ILE A 116 -12.42 -6.10 1.34
C ILE A 116 -12.56 -6.45 2.83
N ASN A 117 -13.74 -6.85 3.28
CA ASN A 117 -14.00 -7.25 4.66
C ASN A 117 -13.56 -8.69 4.98
N SER A 118 -13.14 -9.48 3.97
CA SER A 118 -12.78 -10.89 4.10
C SER A 118 -11.27 -11.10 4.08
N LEU A 119 -10.56 -10.37 4.95
CA LEU A 119 -9.10 -10.47 5.06
C LEU A 119 -8.68 -11.83 5.63
N GLU A 120 -7.79 -12.53 4.93
CA GLU A 120 -7.14 -13.76 5.37
C GLU A 120 -5.63 -13.57 5.51
N VAL A 121 -4.98 -14.36 6.36
CA VAL A 121 -3.52 -14.34 6.47
C VAL A 121 -2.90 -14.99 5.24
N PHE A 122 -2.11 -14.24 4.49
CA PHE A 122 -1.38 -14.74 3.33
C PHE A 122 0.07 -15.10 3.69
N ILE A 123 0.78 -14.19 4.36
CA ILE A 123 2.11 -14.45 4.94
C ILE A 123 1.99 -14.15 6.44
N PRO A 124 2.11 -15.14 7.32
CA PRO A 124 2.07 -14.93 8.76
C PRO A 124 3.31 -14.18 9.26
N SER A 125 3.16 -13.49 10.37
CA SER A 125 4.33 -12.95 11.08
C SER A 125 5.22 -14.08 11.57
N LYS A 126 6.52 -13.85 11.54
CA LYS A 126 7.55 -14.77 12.03
C LYS A 126 8.26 -14.10 13.21
N LYS A 127 8.58 -14.87 14.24
CA LYS A 127 9.37 -14.35 15.37
C LYS A 127 10.73 -13.88 14.86
N GLU A 128 11.16 -12.68 15.30
CA GLU A 128 12.48 -12.11 14.99
C GLU A 128 12.78 -11.95 13.49
N THR A 129 11.69 -11.87 12.66
CA THR A 129 11.82 -11.66 11.23
C THR A 129 10.86 -10.57 10.79
N VAL A 130 11.40 -9.44 10.39
CA VAL A 130 10.60 -8.34 9.86
C VAL A 130 10.22 -8.64 8.41
N VAL A 131 8.93 -8.68 8.13
CA VAL A 131 8.39 -8.75 6.77
C VAL A 131 8.44 -7.34 6.17
N GLY A 132 9.17 -7.18 5.08
CA GLY A 132 9.39 -5.90 4.41
C GLY A 132 8.48 -5.65 3.21
N SER A 133 9.02 -4.91 2.23
CA SER A 133 8.31 -4.52 1.02
C SER A 133 7.82 -5.69 0.19
N LEU A 134 6.80 -5.41 -0.60
CA LEU A 134 6.23 -6.31 -1.60
C LEU A 134 6.39 -5.69 -2.98
N ASP A 135 6.77 -6.52 -3.94
CA ASP A 135 6.78 -6.19 -5.35
C ASP A 135 6.13 -7.34 -6.13
N PHE A 136 5.41 -7.02 -7.20
CA PHE A 136 4.72 -8.01 -8.03
C PHE A 136 5.30 -8.04 -9.44
N LEU A 137 5.51 -9.25 -9.95
CA LEU A 137 5.99 -9.48 -11.30
C LEU A 137 5.30 -10.72 -11.90
N ASP A 138 4.34 -10.50 -12.76
CA ASP A 138 3.48 -11.53 -13.35
C ASP A 138 2.91 -12.50 -12.29
N ASP A 139 3.31 -13.77 -12.30
CA ASP A 139 2.84 -14.78 -11.36
C ASP A 139 3.67 -14.86 -10.06
N TYR A 140 4.54 -13.91 -9.85
CA TYR A 140 5.44 -13.89 -8.71
C TYR A 140 5.23 -12.68 -7.81
N MET A 141 5.43 -12.89 -6.52
CA MET A 141 5.57 -11.88 -5.51
C MET A 141 6.98 -11.94 -4.93
N ILE A 142 7.65 -10.81 -4.93
CA ILE A 142 8.96 -10.65 -4.29
C ILE A 142 8.71 -9.90 -2.99
N ARG A 143 9.33 -10.34 -1.90
CA ARG A 143 9.33 -9.60 -0.65
C ARG A 143 10.69 -9.59 0.02
N GLY A 144 10.98 -8.48 0.64
CA GLY A 144 12.09 -8.38 1.58
C GLY A 144 11.72 -9.00 2.93
N GLU A 145 12.63 -9.75 3.54
CA GLU A 145 12.59 -10.11 4.95
C GLU A 145 13.91 -9.72 5.61
N LYS A 146 13.89 -9.44 6.92
CA LYS A 146 15.10 -9.17 7.68
C LYS A 146 15.07 -9.98 8.98
N ALA A 147 15.99 -10.92 9.10
CA ALA A 147 16.21 -11.74 10.28
C ALA A 147 17.64 -11.55 10.76
N ASP A 148 17.86 -11.41 12.07
CA ASP A 148 19.20 -11.19 12.66
C ASP A 148 20.01 -10.06 11.98
N ALA A 149 19.30 -8.98 11.59
CA ALA A 149 19.84 -7.86 10.82
C ALA A 149 20.30 -8.21 9.38
N ILE A 150 20.14 -9.44 8.93
CA ILE A 150 20.50 -9.89 7.58
C ILE A 150 19.28 -9.76 6.66
N PRO A 151 19.35 -8.95 5.58
CA PRO A 151 18.28 -8.86 4.60
C PRO A 151 18.26 -10.09 3.71
N LYS A 152 17.05 -10.52 3.34
CA LYS A 152 16.78 -11.61 2.41
C LYS A 152 15.71 -11.17 1.42
N LEU A 153 15.79 -11.67 0.20
CA LEU A 153 14.74 -11.54 -0.80
C LEU A 153 14.13 -12.93 -1.04
N LEU A 154 12.84 -12.99 -0.96
CA LEU A 154 12.06 -14.20 -1.19
C LEU A 154 11.17 -13.98 -2.42
N ILE A 155 11.20 -14.93 -3.34
CA ILE A 155 10.30 -14.98 -4.48
C ILE A 155 9.29 -16.09 -4.28
N ARG A 156 8.02 -15.75 -4.41
CA ARG A 156 6.90 -16.68 -4.26
C ARG A 156 6.05 -16.71 -5.52
N ASN A 157 5.83 -17.90 -6.06
CA ASN A 157 4.84 -18.10 -7.10
C ASN A 157 3.43 -18.01 -6.46
N ILE A 158 2.61 -17.04 -6.90
CA ILE A 158 1.29 -16.76 -6.31
C ILE A 158 0.28 -17.89 -6.61
N LYS A 159 0.47 -18.63 -7.72
CA LYS A 159 -0.43 -19.72 -8.14
C LYS A 159 -0.12 -21.04 -7.41
N THR A 160 1.16 -21.42 -7.34
CA THR A 160 1.59 -22.69 -6.73
C THR A 160 1.88 -22.57 -5.25
N ASN A 161 2.10 -21.33 -4.74
CA ASN A 161 2.60 -21.01 -3.41
C ASN A 161 4.02 -21.50 -3.10
N GLU A 162 4.74 -21.99 -4.11
CA GLU A 162 6.15 -22.32 -3.97
C GLU A 162 6.96 -21.03 -3.72
N GLU A 163 7.91 -21.12 -2.81
CA GLU A 163 8.70 -19.99 -2.36
C GLU A 163 10.17 -20.37 -2.22
N GLU A 164 11.06 -19.50 -2.68
CA GLU A 164 12.50 -19.67 -2.57
C GLU A 164 13.21 -18.36 -2.21
N GLU A 165 14.40 -18.46 -1.63
CA GLU A 165 15.27 -17.32 -1.35
C GLU A 165 16.10 -17.00 -2.61
N ILE A 166 16.06 -15.74 -3.05
CA ILE A 166 16.94 -15.24 -4.12
C ILE A 166 18.34 -15.10 -3.54
N LYS A 167 19.27 -15.98 -3.96
CA LYS A 167 20.67 -15.89 -3.56
C LYS A 167 21.36 -14.84 -4.43
N ILE A 168 21.73 -13.72 -3.82
CA ILE A 168 22.58 -12.72 -4.46
C ILE A 168 24.02 -13.19 -4.28
N SER A 169 24.71 -13.51 -5.38
CA SER A 169 26.15 -13.84 -5.33
C SER A 169 26.93 -12.64 -4.82
N SER A 170 27.78 -12.87 -3.82
CA SER A 170 28.71 -11.86 -3.30
C SER A 170 30.03 -11.82 -4.07
N GLU A 171 30.17 -12.57 -5.16
CA GLU A 171 31.37 -12.49 -5.97
C GLU A 171 31.38 -11.20 -6.78
N PRO A 172 32.43 -10.38 -6.66
CA PRO A 172 32.57 -9.21 -7.51
C PRO A 172 32.76 -9.67 -8.96
N ILE A 173 32.01 -9.05 -9.88
CA ILE A 173 32.16 -9.21 -11.32
C ILE A 173 33.46 -8.57 -11.77
#